data_31f85e515dc699112662b19d2f8d91da
#
_entry.id   31f85e515dc699112662b19d2f8d91da
#
_cell.length_a   1.000
_cell.length_b   1.000
_cell.length_c   1.000
_cell.angle_alpha   90.00
_cell.angle_beta   90.00
_cell.angle_gamma   90.00
#
_symmetry.space_group_name_H-M   'P 1'
#
loop_
_entity.id
_entity.type
_entity.pdbx_description
1 polymer ?
#
loop_
_entity_poly.entity_id
_entity_poly.type
_entity_poly.pdbx_seq_one_letter_code
_entity_poly.pdbx_strand_id
1 'polypeptide(L)'
;MGVTILLSGLCTQGLCRPKDFRGCNNFMKKSNKRLNIGFFTCHLDNDYAYEVCKGVDYAAKELDVNLIVFPGMYMNASYNDPKNARFDYQYNSIFYYASKHTLDALIVSIGSIGSFLSENDMIAFLKNFNIPILTIEIEVPGYPYLYTEGRTGMRQAIEHLITEHHKTKIGFVSGRRENADAKERLDTYCQVLMDHNIPVEEDRIVYGNFSEFTEDIVNNLLDANPDLEAIVFANDSMAIGGYNAIKARGLEIGKDILVTGYDDAPAALVLDPPLTTVHNHIIDMGYHAVYEVLNLLDHG
;
A
#
# COMPACT_ATOMS: atom_id res chain seq x y z
N MET A 1 9.47 1.77 24.13
CA MET A 1 8.67 0.62 23.63
C MET A 1 7.87 1.13 22.45
N GLY A 2 8.10 0.58 21.26
CA GLY A 2 7.29 0.93 20.08
C GLY A 2 5.85 0.49 20.32
N VAL A 3 4.90 1.36 20.03
CA VAL A 3 3.47 1.05 20.08
C VAL A 3 3.02 0.82 18.65
N THR A 4 2.73 -0.43 18.31
CA THR A 4 2.01 -0.75 17.07
C THR A 4 0.57 -0.34 17.27
N ILE A 5 0.07 0.59 16.46
CA ILE A 5 -1.33 1.02 16.51
C ILE A 5 -2.10 0.14 15.53
N LEU A 6 -2.92 -0.78 16.05
CA LEU A 6 -3.80 -1.62 15.24
C LEU A 6 -5.04 -0.83 14.83
N LEU A 7 -5.25 -0.65 13.52
CA LEU A 7 -6.36 0.17 13.06
C LEU A 7 -6.99 -0.22 11.75
N SER A 8 -8.29 -0.12 11.83
CA SER A 8 -9.35 0.01 10.83
C SER A 8 -9.55 -1.12 9.83
N GLY A 9 -10.82 -1.33 9.52
CA GLY A 9 -11.33 -2.44 8.73
C GLY A 9 -11.08 -2.33 7.24
N LEU A 10 -11.13 -3.46 6.57
CA LEU A 10 -11.25 -3.57 5.12
C LEU A 10 -12.54 -2.87 4.66
N CYS A 11 -12.43 -2.01 3.65
CA CYS A 11 -13.58 -1.34 3.05
C CYS A 11 -13.91 -1.96 1.70
N THR A 12 -15.16 -2.40 1.55
CA THR A 12 -15.70 -2.97 0.31
C THR A 12 -16.82 -2.06 -0.18
N GLN A 13 -16.61 -1.34 -1.28
CA GLN A 13 -17.71 -0.62 -1.94
C GLN A 13 -18.31 -1.48 -3.04
N GLY A 14 -19.60 -1.78 -2.88
CA GLY A 14 -20.37 -2.58 -3.84
C GLY A 14 -20.26 -4.09 -3.66
N LEU A 15 -19.59 -4.58 -2.63
CA LEU A 15 -19.41 -6.00 -2.33
C LEU A 15 -20.06 -6.38 -0.99
N CYS A 16 -20.45 -7.64 -0.81
CA CYS A 16 -21.12 -8.14 0.40
C CYS A 16 -20.25 -8.01 1.65
N ARG A 17 -20.89 -7.76 2.80
CA ARG A 17 -20.17 -7.68 4.10
C ARG A 17 -19.62 -9.04 4.52
N PRO A 18 -18.52 -9.09 5.32
CA PRO A 18 -17.85 -10.34 5.74
C PRO A 18 -18.72 -11.41 6.40
N LYS A 19 -19.94 -11.08 6.81
CA LYS A 19 -20.89 -12.05 7.44
C LYS A 19 -21.57 -12.97 6.44
N ASP A 20 -21.49 -12.73 5.15
CA ASP A 20 -22.21 -13.46 4.11
C ASP A 20 -21.36 -14.56 3.40
N PHE A 21 -20.11 -14.75 3.83
CA PHE A 21 -19.14 -15.72 3.24
C PHE A 21 -19.54 -17.19 3.29
N ARG A 22 -20.71 -17.54 3.81
CA ARG A 22 -21.19 -18.94 3.82
C ARG A 22 -21.63 -19.46 2.43
N GLY A 23 -21.68 -18.56 1.42
CA GLY A 23 -22.12 -18.89 0.05
C GLY A 23 -21.07 -19.55 -0.84
N CYS A 24 -19.76 -19.24 -0.67
CA CYS A 24 -18.67 -19.73 -1.52
C CYS A 24 -18.51 -21.26 -1.55
N ASN A 25 -18.96 -21.97 -0.51
CA ASN A 25 -18.90 -23.43 -0.45
C ASN A 25 -19.81 -24.15 -1.47
N ASN A 26 -20.73 -23.46 -2.12
CA ASN A 26 -21.67 -24.10 -3.07
C ASN A 26 -21.13 -24.19 -4.50
N PHE A 27 -20.28 -23.25 -4.93
CA PHE A 27 -19.73 -23.27 -6.29
C PHE A 27 -18.69 -24.38 -6.46
N MET A 28 -17.81 -24.57 -5.48
CA MET A 28 -16.77 -25.60 -5.52
C MET A 28 -17.32 -27.03 -5.57
N LYS A 29 -18.56 -27.24 -5.12
CA LYS A 29 -19.23 -28.55 -5.21
C LYS A 29 -19.80 -28.86 -6.60
N LYS A 30 -19.90 -27.88 -7.52
CA LYS A 30 -20.47 -28.06 -8.85
C LYS A 30 -19.43 -28.29 -9.96
N SER A 31 -18.17 -27.92 -9.74
CA SER A 31 -17.09 -28.08 -10.73
C SER A 31 -16.12 -29.17 -10.28
N ASN A 32 -15.90 -30.17 -11.16
CA ASN A 32 -14.83 -31.19 -10.97
C ASN A 32 -13.43 -30.65 -11.25
N LYS A 33 -13.28 -29.35 -11.56
CA LYS A 33 -12.00 -28.71 -11.93
C LYS A 33 -11.68 -27.59 -10.92
N ARG A 34 -10.44 -27.60 -10.41
CA ARG A 34 -9.95 -26.46 -9.61
C ARG A 34 -9.95 -25.19 -10.47
N LEU A 35 -10.43 -24.10 -9.91
CA LEU A 35 -10.39 -22.79 -10.58
C LEU A 35 -8.98 -22.24 -10.62
N ASN A 36 -8.65 -21.56 -11.71
CA ASN A 36 -7.38 -20.90 -11.90
C ASN A 36 -7.56 -19.38 -11.68
N ILE A 37 -7.03 -18.86 -10.59
CA ILE A 37 -7.06 -17.44 -10.27
C ILE A 37 -5.71 -16.81 -10.61
N GLY A 38 -5.73 -15.80 -11.48
CA GLY A 38 -4.56 -15.00 -11.79
C GLY A 38 -4.37 -13.88 -10.76
N PHE A 39 -3.13 -13.54 -10.46
CA PHE A 39 -2.78 -12.37 -9.65
C PHE A 39 -1.69 -11.55 -10.35
N PHE A 40 -2.04 -10.33 -10.76
CA PHE A 40 -1.09 -9.36 -11.32
C PHE A 40 -0.53 -8.47 -10.23
N THR A 41 0.79 -8.42 -10.13
CA THR A 41 1.51 -7.60 -9.17
C THR A 41 2.84 -7.13 -9.76
N CYS A 42 3.54 -6.22 -9.08
CA CYS A 42 4.94 -5.92 -9.40
C CYS A 42 5.88 -7.02 -8.88
N HIS A 43 7.18 -6.82 -9.02
CA HIS A 43 8.20 -7.75 -8.55
C HIS A 43 8.04 -8.07 -7.04
N LEU A 44 8.28 -9.34 -6.67
CA LEU A 44 8.03 -9.85 -5.31
C LEU A 44 9.20 -9.62 -4.32
N ASP A 45 10.24 -8.92 -4.71
CA ASP A 45 11.27 -8.40 -3.81
C ASP A 45 10.86 -7.06 -3.15
N ASN A 46 9.69 -6.54 -3.50
CA ASN A 46 9.03 -5.46 -2.80
C ASN A 46 8.17 -6.04 -1.67
N ASP A 47 8.41 -5.61 -0.42
CA ASP A 47 7.73 -6.13 0.77
C ASP A 47 6.21 -6.02 0.67
N TYR A 48 5.70 -4.89 0.17
CA TYR A 48 4.26 -4.68 -0.02
C TYR A 48 3.64 -5.71 -0.97
N ALA A 49 4.21 -5.85 -2.18
CA ALA A 49 3.72 -6.81 -3.17
C ALA A 49 3.82 -8.25 -2.66
N TYR A 50 4.88 -8.57 -1.91
CA TYR A 50 5.07 -9.88 -1.29
C TYR A 50 3.99 -10.15 -0.24
N GLU A 51 3.66 -9.19 0.62
CA GLU A 51 2.64 -9.37 1.66
C GLU A 51 1.23 -9.51 1.10
N VAL A 52 0.88 -8.73 0.07
CA VAL A 52 -0.39 -8.93 -0.66
C VAL A 52 -0.44 -10.34 -1.26
N CYS A 53 0.63 -10.76 -1.95
CA CYS A 53 0.74 -12.08 -2.56
C CYS A 53 0.59 -13.22 -1.53
N LYS A 54 1.16 -13.04 -0.35
CA LYS A 54 1.05 -13.99 0.78
C LYS A 54 -0.41 -14.14 1.25
N GLY A 55 -1.16 -13.03 1.34
CA GLY A 55 -2.59 -13.08 1.64
C GLY A 55 -3.39 -13.84 0.58
N VAL A 56 -3.13 -13.55 -0.70
CA VAL A 56 -3.74 -14.25 -1.83
C VAL A 56 -3.42 -15.75 -1.81
N ASP A 57 -2.17 -16.13 -1.51
CA ASP A 57 -1.73 -17.53 -1.42
C ASP A 57 -2.42 -18.28 -0.27
N TYR A 58 -2.58 -17.64 0.90
CA TYR A 58 -3.27 -18.23 2.02
C TYR A 58 -4.73 -18.59 1.69
N ALA A 59 -5.46 -17.63 1.11
CA ALA A 59 -6.85 -17.87 0.71
C ALA A 59 -6.96 -18.90 -0.43
N ALA A 60 -6.06 -18.86 -1.40
CA ALA A 60 -6.06 -19.82 -2.50
C ALA A 60 -5.85 -21.27 -2.02
N LYS A 61 -4.98 -21.48 -1.02
CA LYS A 61 -4.77 -22.77 -0.38
C LYS A 61 -5.99 -23.23 0.41
N GLU A 62 -6.59 -22.33 1.18
CA GLU A 62 -7.78 -22.63 1.98
C GLU A 62 -8.97 -23.00 1.10
N LEU A 63 -9.16 -22.29 -0.01
CA LEU A 63 -10.29 -22.46 -0.93
C LEU A 63 -10.03 -23.50 -2.03
N ASP A 64 -8.91 -24.21 -1.98
CA ASP A 64 -8.50 -25.22 -2.96
C ASP A 64 -8.56 -24.75 -4.43
N VAL A 65 -8.11 -23.50 -4.69
CA VAL A 65 -7.98 -22.95 -6.03
C VAL A 65 -6.50 -22.90 -6.46
N ASN A 66 -6.24 -22.91 -7.77
CA ASN A 66 -4.90 -22.69 -8.29
C ASN A 66 -4.62 -21.19 -8.35
N LEU A 67 -3.53 -20.75 -7.75
CA LEU A 67 -3.02 -19.39 -7.87
C LEU A 67 -1.92 -19.33 -8.92
N ILE A 68 -2.04 -18.40 -9.88
CA ILE A 68 -1.03 -18.12 -10.89
C ILE A 68 -0.61 -16.67 -10.76
N VAL A 69 0.58 -16.45 -10.19
CA VAL A 69 1.12 -15.09 -9.98
C VAL A 69 1.86 -14.63 -11.24
N PHE A 70 1.61 -13.40 -11.66
CA PHE A 70 2.25 -12.71 -12.78
C PHE A 70 3.03 -11.50 -12.22
N PRO A 71 4.29 -11.69 -11.79
CA PRO A 71 5.11 -10.63 -11.25
C PRO A 71 5.75 -9.83 -12.39
N GLY A 72 5.17 -8.69 -12.72
CA GLY A 72 5.72 -7.75 -13.70
C GLY A 72 6.49 -6.62 -13.04
N MET A 73 6.44 -5.45 -13.66
CA MET A 73 7.01 -4.20 -13.16
C MET A 73 5.94 -3.10 -13.26
N TYR A 74 6.20 -1.96 -12.63
CA TYR A 74 5.37 -0.77 -12.80
C TYR A 74 5.24 -0.44 -14.30
N MET A 75 4.03 -0.33 -14.80
CA MET A 75 3.79 0.04 -16.19
C MET A 75 4.05 1.54 -16.38
N ASN A 76 4.68 1.92 -17.50
CA ASN A 76 5.05 3.30 -17.85
C ASN A 76 5.94 4.01 -16.81
N ALA A 77 6.63 3.27 -15.95
CA ALA A 77 7.54 3.86 -14.99
C ALA A 77 8.73 4.53 -15.69
N SER A 78 8.97 5.80 -15.36
CA SER A 78 10.24 6.47 -15.66
C SER A 78 11.17 6.23 -14.48
N TYR A 79 11.95 5.17 -14.52
CA TYR A 79 12.97 4.96 -13.50
C TYR A 79 14.10 5.99 -13.66
N ASN A 80 14.74 6.35 -12.54
CA ASN A 80 15.92 7.23 -12.54
C ASN A 80 17.15 6.59 -13.24
N ASP A 81 17.01 5.38 -13.76
CA ASP A 81 18.00 4.71 -14.58
C ASP A 81 17.58 4.66 -16.06
N PRO A 82 17.91 5.69 -16.86
CA PRO A 82 17.55 5.73 -18.27
C PRO A 82 18.16 4.59 -19.09
N LYS A 83 19.20 3.93 -18.56
CA LYS A 83 19.88 2.83 -19.26
C LYS A 83 19.04 1.56 -19.26
N ASN A 84 18.38 1.24 -18.15
CA ASN A 84 17.58 0.03 -18.00
C ASN A 84 16.07 0.27 -18.23
N ALA A 85 15.54 1.44 -17.86
CA ALA A 85 14.12 1.78 -17.96
C ALA A 85 13.49 1.49 -19.35
N ARG A 86 14.25 1.67 -20.43
CA ARG A 86 13.79 1.37 -21.80
C ARG A 86 13.48 -0.10 -22.05
N PHE A 87 13.91 -1.01 -21.18
CA PHE A 87 13.71 -2.45 -21.32
C PHE A 87 12.69 -3.02 -20.36
N ASP A 88 12.18 -2.21 -19.41
CA ASP A 88 11.28 -2.67 -18.35
C ASP A 88 9.94 -3.19 -18.88
N TYR A 89 9.50 -2.70 -20.07
CA TYR A 89 8.32 -3.24 -20.75
C TYR A 89 8.43 -4.76 -21.02
N GLN A 90 9.63 -5.31 -21.09
CA GLN A 90 9.84 -6.76 -21.34
C GLN A 90 9.35 -7.60 -20.15
N TYR A 91 9.46 -7.09 -18.92
CA TYR A 91 8.94 -7.78 -17.74
C TYR A 91 7.42 -7.84 -17.78
N ASN A 92 6.77 -6.80 -18.28
CA ASN A 92 5.31 -6.71 -18.36
C ASN A 92 4.71 -7.58 -19.48
N SER A 93 5.55 -8.18 -20.35
CA SER A 93 5.08 -9.16 -21.33
C SER A 93 4.43 -10.39 -20.67
N ILE A 94 4.74 -10.65 -19.38
CA ILE A 94 4.14 -11.75 -18.61
C ILE A 94 2.63 -11.60 -18.49
N PHE A 95 2.10 -10.38 -18.42
CA PHE A 95 0.65 -10.14 -18.30
C PHE A 95 -0.13 -10.64 -19.52
N TYR A 96 0.47 -10.68 -20.71
CA TYR A 96 -0.20 -11.16 -21.93
C TYR A 96 -0.38 -12.69 -21.99
N TYR A 97 0.20 -13.44 -21.03
CA TYR A 97 -0.07 -14.87 -20.90
C TYR A 97 -1.40 -15.15 -20.16
N ALA A 98 -1.94 -14.15 -19.48
CA ALA A 98 -3.25 -14.24 -18.87
C ALA A 98 -4.35 -14.23 -19.94
N SER A 99 -5.20 -15.23 -19.93
CA SER A 99 -6.30 -15.35 -20.88
C SER A 99 -7.42 -16.22 -20.33
N LYS A 100 -8.60 -16.13 -20.94
CA LYS A 100 -9.75 -17.01 -20.63
C LYS A 100 -9.50 -18.52 -20.84
N HIS A 101 -8.41 -18.87 -21.49
CA HIS A 101 -8.01 -20.27 -21.66
C HIS A 101 -7.14 -20.78 -20.52
N THR A 102 -6.53 -19.87 -19.77
CA THR A 102 -5.62 -20.18 -18.68
C THR A 102 -6.19 -19.83 -17.30
N LEU A 103 -7.04 -18.81 -17.23
CA LEU A 103 -7.61 -18.26 -15.99
C LEU A 103 -9.13 -18.27 -16.02
N ASP A 104 -9.72 -18.52 -14.86
CA ASP A 104 -11.16 -18.38 -14.63
C ASP A 104 -11.49 -16.95 -14.13
N ALA A 105 -10.60 -16.31 -13.35
CA ALA A 105 -10.69 -14.91 -12.93
C ALA A 105 -9.31 -14.31 -12.65
N LEU A 106 -9.28 -12.98 -12.46
CA LEU A 106 -8.06 -12.21 -12.28
C LEU A 106 -8.20 -11.19 -11.14
N ILE A 107 -7.21 -11.16 -10.26
CA ILE A 107 -6.99 -10.10 -9.25
C ILE A 107 -5.86 -9.22 -9.77
N VAL A 108 -6.03 -7.89 -9.74
CA VAL A 108 -5.03 -6.93 -10.24
C VAL A 108 -4.69 -5.92 -9.15
N SER A 109 -3.43 -5.93 -8.70
CA SER A 109 -2.86 -4.96 -7.78
C SER A 109 -2.53 -3.67 -8.52
N ILE A 110 -3.50 -2.73 -8.56
CA ILE A 110 -3.40 -1.50 -9.35
C ILE A 110 -2.34 -0.55 -8.77
N GLY A 111 -2.27 -0.41 -7.46
CA GLY A 111 -1.25 0.41 -6.80
C GLY A 111 0.16 -0.08 -7.10
N SER A 112 0.32 -1.41 -7.26
CA SER A 112 1.61 -2.02 -7.59
C SER A 112 1.99 -1.84 -9.06
N ILE A 113 1.11 -2.16 -10.02
CA ILE A 113 1.51 -2.17 -11.44
C ILE A 113 1.14 -0.89 -12.19
N GLY A 114 0.11 -0.19 -11.72
CA GLY A 114 -0.55 0.90 -12.45
C GLY A 114 -0.24 2.31 -11.96
N SER A 115 0.63 2.48 -10.94
CA SER A 115 0.93 3.77 -10.32
C SER A 115 1.39 4.89 -11.28
N PHE A 116 1.79 4.56 -12.50
CA PHE A 116 2.24 5.50 -13.52
C PHE A 116 1.35 5.51 -14.75
N LEU A 117 0.21 4.81 -14.72
CA LEU A 117 -0.78 4.86 -15.78
C LEU A 117 -1.83 5.92 -15.50
N SER A 118 -2.34 6.52 -16.57
CA SER A 118 -3.60 7.25 -16.45
C SER A 118 -4.76 6.27 -16.25
N GLU A 119 -5.87 6.76 -15.67
CA GLU A 119 -7.09 5.96 -15.51
C GLU A 119 -7.55 5.35 -16.85
N ASN A 120 -7.52 6.13 -17.93
CA ASN A 120 -7.90 5.66 -19.25
C ASN A 120 -6.98 4.56 -19.79
N ASP A 121 -5.67 4.66 -19.56
CA ASP A 121 -4.70 3.64 -19.98
C ASP A 121 -4.89 2.35 -19.16
N MET A 122 -5.19 2.47 -17.87
CA MET A 122 -5.50 1.33 -17.01
C MET A 122 -6.77 0.62 -17.47
N ILE A 123 -7.85 1.37 -17.73
CA ILE A 123 -9.09 0.80 -18.29
C ILE A 123 -8.83 0.10 -19.63
N ALA A 124 -8.02 0.72 -20.50
CA ALA A 124 -7.65 0.12 -21.79
C ALA A 124 -6.85 -1.17 -21.62
N PHE A 125 -5.93 -1.20 -20.64
CA PHE A 125 -5.16 -2.39 -20.31
C PHE A 125 -6.06 -3.53 -19.81
N LEU A 126 -6.94 -3.26 -18.84
CA LEU A 126 -7.82 -4.28 -18.26
C LEU A 126 -8.82 -4.85 -19.27
N LYS A 127 -9.27 -4.06 -20.23
CA LYS A 127 -10.17 -4.50 -21.33
C LYS A 127 -9.56 -5.59 -22.25
N ASN A 128 -8.24 -5.78 -22.23
CA ASN A 128 -7.62 -6.86 -23.02
C ASN A 128 -7.92 -8.26 -22.43
N PHE A 129 -8.35 -8.33 -21.17
CA PHE A 129 -8.64 -9.58 -20.49
C PHE A 129 -10.16 -9.81 -20.45
N ASN A 130 -10.63 -10.75 -21.22
CA ASN A 130 -12.08 -11.07 -21.28
C ASN A 130 -12.44 -12.15 -20.25
N ILE A 131 -12.18 -11.84 -18.97
CA ILE A 131 -12.46 -12.66 -17.79
C ILE A 131 -12.92 -11.75 -16.64
N PRO A 132 -13.61 -12.25 -15.61
CA PRO A 132 -13.92 -11.47 -14.41
C PRO A 132 -12.64 -10.93 -13.75
N ILE A 133 -12.65 -9.63 -13.43
CA ILE A 133 -11.54 -8.92 -12.81
C ILE A 133 -11.97 -8.26 -11.53
N LEU A 134 -11.21 -8.45 -10.46
CA LEU A 134 -11.23 -7.65 -9.25
C LEU A 134 -9.96 -6.80 -9.21
N THR A 135 -10.09 -5.51 -9.00
CA THR A 135 -8.94 -4.63 -8.73
C THR A 135 -8.74 -4.48 -7.22
N ILE A 136 -7.52 -4.33 -6.79
CA ILE A 136 -7.20 -4.03 -5.40
C ILE A 136 -6.37 -2.75 -5.30
N GLU A 137 -6.42 -2.10 -4.12
CA GLU A 137 -5.71 -0.87 -3.74
C GLU A 137 -6.36 0.39 -4.31
N ILE A 138 -6.52 0.50 -5.60
CA ILE A 138 -7.02 1.70 -6.29
C ILE A 138 -8.27 1.35 -7.09
N GLU A 139 -9.29 2.22 -6.99
CA GLU A 139 -10.50 2.11 -7.80
C GLU A 139 -10.19 2.33 -9.29
N VAL A 140 -10.73 1.43 -10.13
CA VAL A 140 -10.74 1.62 -11.58
C VAL A 140 -12.20 1.60 -12.04
N PRO A 141 -12.71 2.69 -12.68
CA PRO A 141 -14.10 2.78 -13.09
C PRO A 141 -14.54 1.59 -13.94
N GLY A 142 -15.66 0.98 -13.55
CA GLY A 142 -16.24 -0.17 -14.24
C GLY A 142 -15.73 -1.54 -13.78
N TYR A 143 -14.87 -1.58 -12.78
CA TYR A 143 -14.39 -2.81 -12.15
C TYR A 143 -14.71 -2.82 -10.65
N PRO A 144 -15.11 -3.95 -10.07
CA PRO A 144 -15.21 -4.09 -8.62
C PRO A 144 -13.83 -3.96 -8.01
N TYR A 145 -13.76 -3.35 -6.82
CA TYR A 145 -12.48 -3.11 -6.16
C TYR A 145 -12.52 -3.33 -4.65
N LEU A 146 -11.36 -3.65 -4.09
CA LEU A 146 -11.12 -3.84 -2.66
C LEU A 146 -9.91 -3.00 -2.25
N TYR A 147 -10.01 -2.26 -1.16
CA TYR A 147 -8.92 -1.45 -0.63
C TYR A 147 -8.90 -1.44 0.91
N THR A 148 -7.77 -1.07 1.47
CA THR A 148 -7.62 -0.82 2.90
C THR A 148 -7.85 0.66 3.19
N GLU A 149 -8.67 0.96 4.19
CA GLU A 149 -8.89 2.34 4.63
C GLU A 149 -7.70 2.80 5.49
N GLY A 150 -6.92 3.76 4.99
CA GLY A 150 -5.67 4.22 5.62
C GLY A 150 -5.81 5.43 6.52
N ARG A 151 -6.88 6.22 6.36
CA ARG A 151 -7.05 7.52 7.05
C ARG A 151 -7.14 7.40 8.55
N THR A 152 -7.91 6.42 9.03
CA THR A 152 -8.12 6.23 10.48
C THR A 152 -6.80 5.95 11.19
N GLY A 153 -5.97 5.07 10.63
CA GLY A 153 -4.68 4.74 11.22
C GLY A 153 -3.70 5.90 11.22
N MET A 154 -3.57 6.58 10.08
CA MET A 154 -2.73 7.77 9.97
C MET A 154 -3.20 8.87 10.92
N ARG A 155 -4.52 9.12 11.01
CA ARG A 155 -5.10 10.07 11.96
C ARG A 155 -4.70 9.76 13.39
N GLN A 156 -4.87 8.53 13.83
CA GLN A 156 -4.57 8.14 15.21
C GLN A 156 -3.07 8.24 15.52
N ALA A 157 -2.18 7.91 14.56
CA ALA A 157 -0.75 8.07 14.75
C ALA A 157 -0.37 9.55 14.98
N ILE A 158 -0.96 10.46 14.21
CA ILE A 158 -0.69 11.89 14.35
C ILE A 158 -1.37 12.46 15.60
N GLU A 159 -2.63 12.10 15.89
CA GLU A 159 -3.32 12.51 17.11
C GLU A 159 -2.57 12.06 18.36
N HIS A 160 -1.98 10.85 18.35
CA HIS A 160 -1.15 10.37 19.44
C HIS A 160 0.07 11.29 19.70
N LEU A 161 0.75 11.75 18.66
CA LEU A 161 1.84 12.73 18.81
C LEU A 161 1.37 14.05 19.44
N ILE A 162 0.14 14.50 19.10
CA ILE A 162 -0.41 15.77 19.56
C ILE A 162 -0.97 15.62 20.98
N THR A 163 -1.78 14.61 21.25
CA THR A 163 -2.55 14.49 22.50
C THR A 163 -1.73 13.90 23.64
N GLU A 164 -0.95 12.84 23.36
CA GLU A 164 -0.19 12.13 24.38
C GLU A 164 1.22 12.72 24.58
N HIS A 165 1.83 13.18 23.49
CA HIS A 165 3.19 13.72 23.52
C HIS A 165 3.26 15.24 23.41
N HIS A 166 2.12 15.92 23.25
CA HIS A 166 1.99 17.39 23.19
C HIS A 166 2.87 18.03 22.12
N LYS A 167 3.07 17.32 20.97
CA LYS A 167 3.88 17.81 19.85
C LYS A 167 3.04 18.66 18.91
N THR A 168 3.58 19.81 18.54
CA THR A 168 2.91 20.76 17.61
C THR A 168 3.77 21.09 16.40
N LYS A 169 5.07 20.82 16.47
CA LYS A 169 6.03 21.05 15.38
C LYS A 169 6.33 19.72 14.72
N ILE A 170 5.42 19.31 13.84
CA ILE A 170 5.41 17.98 13.23
C ILE A 170 5.73 18.13 11.76
N GLY A 171 6.77 17.42 11.27
CA GLY A 171 7.10 17.29 9.86
C GLY A 171 6.41 16.09 9.22
N PHE A 172 6.23 16.12 7.91
CA PHE A 172 5.66 15.02 7.13
C PHE A 172 6.54 14.66 5.95
N VAL A 173 6.94 13.39 5.87
CA VAL A 173 7.63 12.83 4.70
C VAL A 173 6.62 12.03 3.89
N SER A 174 6.07 12.67 2.85
CA SER A 174 5.10 12.07 1.96
C SER A 174 5.76 11.12 0.95
N GLY A 175 4.96 10.25 0.37
CA GLY A 175 5.35 9.53 -0.84
C GLY A 175 5.30 10.45 -2.07
N ARG A 176 5.24 9.85 -3.25
CA ARG A 176 5.21 10.60 -4.53
C ARG A 176 3.91 11.39 -4.68
N ARG A 177 4.00 12.58 -5.26
CA ARG A 177 2.85 13.50 -5.43
C ARG A 177 1.70 12.89 -6.24
N GLU A 178 2.02 12.04 -7.21
CA GLU A 178 1.05 11.42 -8.12
C GLU A 178 0.40 10.16 -7.53
N ASN A 179 0.91 9.65 -6.40
CA ASN A 179 0.38 8.44 -5.78
C ASN A 179 -0.84 8.77 -4.91
N ALA A 180 -1.92 8.01 -5.09
CA ALA A 180 -3.18 8.23 -4.38
C ALA A 180 -3.06 8.02 -2.86
N ASP A 181 -2.34 6.99 -2.42
CA ASP A 181 -2.12 6.70 -1.00
C ASP A 181 -1.28 7.78 -0.33
N ALA A 182 -0.22 8.25 -1.03
CA ALA A 182 0.59 9.36 -0.54
C ALA A 182 -0.24 10.62 -0.33
N LYS A 183 -1.13 10.90 -1.29
CA LYS A 183 -2.05 12.04 -1.21
C LYS A 183 -3.04 11.87 -0.06
N GLU A 184 -3.64 10.70 0.09
CA GLU A 184 -4.59 10.44 1.17
C GLU A 184 -3.94 10.60 2.55
N ARG A 185 -2.71 10.08 2.74
CA ARG A 185 -1.95 10.20 3.98
C ARG A 185 -1.57 11.64 4.28
N LEU A 186 -1.15 12.42 3.26
CA LEU A 186 -0.85 13.85 3.38
C LEU A 186 -2.11 14.67 3.69
N ASP A 187 -3.22 14.42 2.99
CA ASP A 187 -4.49 15.10 3.24
C ASP A 187 -4.96 14.83 4.69
N THR A 188 -4.76 13.60 5.19
CA THR A 188 -5.07 13.22 6.56
C THR A 188 -4.20 13.98 7.57
N TYR A 189 -2.88 14.07 7.30
CA TYR A 189 -1.97 14.88 8.14
C TYR A 189 -2.42 16.34 8.21
N CYS A 190 -2.69 16.97 7.08
CA CYS A 190 -3.15 18.36 7.04
C CYS A 190 -4.47 18.53 7.81
N GLN A 191 -5.42 17.60 7.63
CA GLN A 191 -6.71 17.68 8.31
C GLN A 191 -6.58 17.53 9.82
N VAL A 192 -5.73 16.60 10.31
CA VAL A 192 -5.51 16.43 11.76
C VAL A 192 -4.87 17.67 12.38
N LEU A 193 -3.87 18.27 11.73
CA LEU A 193 -3.29 19.51 12.25
C LEU A 193 -4.34 20.62 12.34
N MET A 194 -5.18 20.79 11.31
CA MET A 194 -6.25 21.79 11.30
C MET A 194 -7.28 21.52 12.40
N ASP A 195 -7.70 20.28 12.62
CA ASP A 195 -8.66 19.89 13.66
C ASP A 195 -8.13 20.23 15.07
N HIS A 196 -6.81 20.21 15.25
CA HIS A 196 -6.12 20.59 16.50
C HIS A 196 -5.64 22.05 16.54
N ASN A 197 -6.04 22.88 15.57
CA ASN A 197 -5.63 24.30 15.45
C ASN A 197 -4.11 24.47 15.35
N ILE A 198 -3.40 23.52 14.74
CA ILE A 198 -1.97 23.60 14.43
C ILE A 198 -1.82 24.05 12.98
N PRO A 199 -1.04 25.10 12.69
CA PRO A 199 -0.82 25.54 11.32
C PRO A 199 -0.16 24.46 10.45
N VAL A 200 -0.65 24.28 9.23
CA VAL A 200 0.03 23.48 8.22
C VAL A 200 1.09 24.34 7.55
N GLU A 201 2.36 24.01 7.75
CA GLU A 201 3.50 24.75 7.18
C GLU A 201 4.09 23.93 6.02
N GLU A 202 4.12 24.52 4.81
CA GLU A 202 4.54 23.81 3.60
C GLU A 202 6.01 23.37 3.63
N ASP A 203 6.87 24.11 4.32
CA ASP A 203 8.29 23.79 4.52
C ASP A 203 8.53 22.59 5.44
N ARG A 204 7.52 22.15 6.18
CA ARG A 204 7.51 20.93 6.97
C ARG A 204 7.03 19.69 6.20
N ILE A 205 6.67 19.85 4.92
CA ILE A 205 6.21 18.76 4.05
C ILE A 205 7.23 18.51 2.96
N VAL A 206 7.81 17.31 2.96
CA VAL A 206 8.76 16.89 1.93
C VAL A 206 8.27 15.61 1.25
N TYR A 207 8.83 15.30 0.07
CA TYR A 207 8.36 14.21 -0.78
C TYR A 207 9.48 13.21 -1.05
N GLY A 208 9.26 11.97 -0.63
CA GLY A 208 10.07 10.80 -0.98
C GLY A 208 9.44 10.01 -2.13
N ASN A 209 9.82 8.74 -2.22
CA ASN A 209 9.36 7.82 -3.27
C ASN A 209 9.00 6.44 -2.73
N PHE A 210 8.65 6.35 -1.44
CA PHE A 210 8.36 5.12 -0.70
C PHE A 210 9.55 4.15 -0.54
N SER A 211 10.77 4.62 -0.77
CA SER A 211 12.00 3.84 -0.56
C SER A 211 12.79 4.36 0.64
N GLU A 212 13.77 3.57 1.08
CA GLU A 212 14.67 3.89 2.19
C GLU A 212 15.66 5.04 1.90
N PHE A 213 15.78 5.47 0.64
CA PHE A 213 16.72 6.53 0.23
C PHE A 213 16.16 7.93 0.51
N THR A 214 15.92 8.24 1.79
CA THR A 214 15.34 9.52 2.25
C THR A 214 16.28 10.35 3.12
N GLU A 215 17.52 9.91 3.34
CA GLU A 215 18.47 10.60 4.24
C GLU A 215 18.65 12.07 3.87
N ASP A 216 18.91 12.37 2.58
CA ASP A 216 19.11 13.75 2.11
C ASP A 216 17.84 14.60 2.27
N ILE A 217 16.67 14.00 2.01
CA ILE A 217 15.36 14.66 2.13
C ILE A 217 15.11 15.04 3.59
N VAL A 218 15.35 14.11 4.51
CA VAL A 218 15.16 14.33 5.95
C VAL A 218 16.20 15.31 6.49
N ASN A 219 17.46 15.26 6.01
CA ASN A 219 18.47 16.24 6.37
C ASN A 219 18.03 17.66 5.98
N ASN A 220 17.53 17.86 4.75
CA ASN A 220 17.03 19.15 4.30
C ASN A 220 15.82 19.64 5.12
N LEU A 221 14.91 18.71 5.49
CA LEU A 221 13.75 19.01 6.35
C LEU A 221 14.20 19.52 7.73
N LEU A 222 15.18 18.85 8.35
CA LEU A 222 15.73 19.20 9.65
C LEU A 222 16.54 20.51 9.61
N ASP A 223 17.22 20.79 8.49
CA ASP A 223 17.96 22.03 8.31
C ASP A 223 17.02 23.24 8.18
N ALA A 224 15.91 23.05 7.45
CA ALA A 224 14.90 24.09 7.29
C ALA A 224 14.07 24.31 8.57
N ASN A 225 13.94 23.28 9.40
CA ASN A 225 13.06 23.27 10.58
C ASN A 225 13.82 22.70 11.80
N PRO A 226 14.78 23.45 12.38
CA PRO A 226 15.59 22.98 13.52
C PRO A 226 14.78 22.80 14.81
N ASP A 227 13.54 23.22 14.83
CA ASP A 227 12.61 23.16 15.96
C ASP A 227 11.61 21.99 15.83
N LEU A 228 11.78 21.09 14.84
CA LEU A 228 10.91 19.92 14.69
C LEU A 228 10.96 19.02 15.94
N GLU A 229 9.77 18.62 16.37
CA GLU A 229 9.58 17.76 17.54
C GLU A 229 9.18 16.33 17.15
N ALA A 230 8.63 16.16 15.94
CA ALA A 230 8.24 14.86 15.41
C ALA A 230 8.28 14.84 13.87
N ILE A 231 8.48 13.65 13.30
CA ILE A 231 8.36 13.40 11.86
C ILE A 231 7.42 12.22 11.65
N VAL A 232 6.40 12.44 10.84
CA VAL A 232 5.50 11.39 10.35
C VAL A 232 5.93 10.97 8.96
N PHE A 233 6.21 9.69 8.77
CA PHE A 233 6.53 9.12 7.47
C PHE A 233 5.30 8.47 6.86
N ALA A 234 5.06 8.71 5.58
CA ALA A 234 3.96 8.09 4.87
C ALA A 234 4.14 6.56 4.69
N ASN A 235 5.35 6.01 4.90
CA ASN A 235 5.56 4.58 5.06
C ASN A 235 6.84 4.27 5.87
N ASP A 236 6.97 3.01 6.30
CA ASP A 236 8.08 2.54 7.15
C ASP A 236 9.42 2.52 6.41
N SER A 237 9.41 2.20 5.10
CA SER A 237 10.65 2.19 4.32
C SER A 237 11.33 3.56 4.30
N MET A 238 10.56 4.64 4.15
CA MET A 238 11.10 6.00 4.21
C MET A 238 11.61 6.35 5.62
N ALA A 239 10.99 5.81 6.66
CA ALA A 239 11.44 6.04 8.03
C ALA A 239 12.83 5.45 8.31
N ILE A 240 13.24 4.39 7.61
CA ILE A 240 14.60 3.80 7.73
C ILE A 240 15.66 4.86 7.40
N GLY A 241 15.56 5.50 6.24
CA GLY A 241 16.47 6.60 5.88
C GLY A 241 16.35 7.79 6.82
N GLY A 242 15.14 8.08 7.32
CA GLY A 242 14.92 9.08 8.36
C GLY A 242 15.68 8.79 9.66
N TYR A 243 15.67 7.53 10.12
CA TYR A 243 16.45 7.10 11.29
C TYR A 243 17.95 7.34 11.09
N ASN A 244 18.47 7.02 9.91
CA ASN A 244 19.88 7.26 9.59
C ASN A 244 20.23 8.75 9.65
N ALA A 245 19.42 9.60 9.03
CA ALA A 245 19.62 11.05 9.03
C ALA A 245 19.57 11.65 10.43
N ILE A 246 18.58 11.27 11.25
CA ILE A 246 18.40 11.76 12.62
C ILE A 246 19.60 11.34 13.50
N LYS A 247 19.97 10.05 13.45
CA LYS A 247 21.09 9.51 14.24
C LYS A 247 22.44 10.11 13.83
N ALA A 248 22.66 10.34 12.52
CA ALA A 248 23.88 10.98 12.03
C ALA A 248 24.07 12.41 12.57
N ARG A 249 22.98 13.08 12.94
CA ARG A 249 22.99 14.41 13.59
C ARG A 249 23.19 14.34 15.11
N GLY A 250 23.28 13.15 15.68
CA GLY A 250 23.40 12.95 17.13
C GLY A 250 22.09 13.17 17.89
N LEU A 251 20.94 13.21 17.19
CA LEU A 251 19.62 13.30 17.81
C LEU A 251 19.15 11.91 18.25
N GLU A 252 18.52 11.84 19.43
CA GLU A 252 17.98 10.63 20.01
C GLU A 252 16.50 10.48 19.65
N ILE A 253 16.18 9.46 18.83
CA ILE A 253 14.81 9.17 18.44
C ILE A 253 14.03 8.69 19.67
N GLY A 254 12.82 9.22 19.84
CA GLY A 254 11.98 8.93 21.02
C GLY A 254 12.22 9.88 22.20
N LYS A 255 13.22 10.76 22.12
CA LYS A 255 13.54 11.76 23.13
C LYS A 255 13.65 13.16 22.54
N ASP A 256 14.61 13.39 21.64
CA ASP A 256 14.80 14.69 21.00
C ASP A 256 13.77 14.89 19.86
N ILE A 257 13.47 13.84 19.13
CA ILE A 257 12.49 13.83 18.05
C ILE A 257 11.70 12.51 18.05
N LEU A 258 10.38 12.60 17.87
CA LEU A 258 9.52 11.43 17.72
C LEU A 258 9.37 11.05 16.26
N VAL A 259 9.21 9.77 15.97
CA VAL A 259 9.05 9.25 14.61
C VAL A 259 7.90 8.27 14.56
N THR A 260 7.02 8.43 13.56
CA THR A 260 5.99 7.44 13.24
C THR A 260 6.06 7.06 11.77
N GLY A 261 5.72 5.81 11.47
CA GLY A 261 5.63 5.25 10.13
C GLY A 261 4.23 4.76 9.78
N TYR A 262 4.17 3.96 8.73
CA TYR A 262 2.96 3.35 8.20
C TYR A 262 3.33 2.08 7.42
N ASP A 263 2.59 1.03 7.51
CA ASP A 263 2.57 -0.30 6.87
C ASP A 263 2.82 -1.46 7.86
N ASP A 264 3.41 -1.23 9.04
CA ASP A 264 3.83 -2.27 10.00
C ASP A 264 4.81 -3.27 9.37
N ALA A 265 5.76 -2.74 8.59
CA ALA A 265 6.77 -3.55 7.94
C ALA A 265 7.67 -4.28 8.94
N PRO A 266 8.19 -5.48 8.64
CA PRO A 266 9.07 -6.23 9.55
C PRO A 266 10.29 -5.42 10.03
N ALA A 267 10.79 -4.50 9.21
CA ALA A 267 11.88 -3.60 9.56
C ALA A 267 11.55 -2.68 10.74
N ALA A 268 10.29 -2.31 10.94
CA ALA A 268 9.86 -1.43 12.04
C ALA A 268 10.22 -2.00 13.42
N LEU A 269 10.18 -3.33 13.58
CA LEU A 269 10.48 -4.02 14.83
C LEU A 269 11.96 -4.06 15.17
N VAL A 270 12.84 -3.98 14.17
CA VAL A 270 14.31 -4.12 14.35
C VAL A 270 15.04 -2.79 14.32
N LEU A 271 14.36 -1.69 14.04
CA LEU A 271 14.89 -0.35 14.23
C LEU A 271 15.17 -0.09 15.72
N ASP A 272 16.08 0.80 16.01
CA ASP A 272 16.48 1.17 17.38
C ASP A 272 16.32 2.69 17.59
N PRO A 273 15.34 3.14 18.41
CA PRO A 273 14.27 2.34 19.02
C PRO A 273 13.31 1.75 17.94
N PRO A 274 12.52 0.71 18.30
CA PRO A 274 11.48 0.22 17.38
C PRO A 274 10.55 1.33 16.93
N LEU A 275 10.17 1.30 15.63
CA LEU A 275 9.32 2.33 15.01
C LEU A 275 7.86 2.15 15.46
N THR A 276 7.24 3.22 15.91
CA THR A 276 5.78 3.29 16.02
C THR A 276 5.19 3.41 14.62
N THR A 277 4.32 2.48 14.25
CA THR A 277 3.76 2.41 12.89
C THR A 277 2.29 2.03 12.89
N VAL A 278 1.64 2.19 11.76
CA VAL A 278 0.24 1.83 11.51
C VAL A 278 0.18 0.50 10.76
N HIS A 279 -0.58 -0.46 11.30
CA HIS A 279 -0.84 -1.72 10.62
C HIS A 279 -1.85 -1.54 9.48
N ASN A 280 -1.46 -1.86 8.25
CA ASN A 280 -2.23 -1.57 7.02
C ASN A 280 -3.06 -2.76 6.50
N HIS A 281 -3.22 -3.86 7.24
CA HIS A 281 -4.03 -5.03 6.84
C HIS A 281 -3.79 -5.54 5.39
N ILE A 282 -2.57 -5.43 4.89
CA ILE A 282 -2.21 -5.75 3.49
C ILE A 282 -2.44 -7.23 3.19
N ILE A 283 -2.03 -8.11 4.11
CA ILE A 283 -2.24 -9.57 4.00
C ILE A 283 -3.74 -9.88 3.97
N ASP A 284 -4.53 -9.24 4.84
CA ASP A 284 -5.97 -9.44 4.89
C ASP A 284 -6.65 -8.99 3.59
N MET A 285 -6.18 -7.89 2.99
CA MET A 285 -6.67 -7.43 1.69
C MET A 285 -6.43 -8.48 0.61
N GLY A 286 -5.20 -9.01 0.51
CA GLY A 286 -4.88 -10.09 -0.43
C GLY A 286 -5.72 -11.34 -0.19
N TYR A 287 -5.91 -11.73 1.07
CA TYR A 287 -6.73 -12.87 1.46
C TYR A 287 -8.20 -12.69 1.03
N HIS A 288 -8.81 -11.56 1.34
CA HIS A 288 -10.19 -11.27 0.98
C HIS A 288 -10.40 -11.09 -0.53
N ALA A 289 -9.36 -10.65 -1.27
CA ALA A 289 -9.45 -10.51 -2.72
C ALA A 289 -9.78 -11.83 -3.43
N VAL A 290 -9.30 -12.97 -2.92
CA VAL A 290 -9.64 -14.28 -3.49
C VAL A 290 -11.10 -14.62 -3.25
N TYR A 291 -11.64 -14.36 -2.06
CA TYR A 291 -13.06 -14.57 -1.77
C TYR A 291 -13.95 -13.72 -2.67
N GLU A 292 -13.58 -12.44 -2.84
CA GLU A 292 -14.38 -11.51 -3.63
C GLU A 292 -14.34 -11.85 -5.13
N VAL A 293 -13.18 -12.23 -5.67
CA VAL A 293 -13.13 -12.64 -7.09
C VAL A 293 -13.90 -13.93 -7.34
N LEU A 294 -13.98 -14.84 -6.36
CA LEU A 294 -14.82 -16.04 -6.46
C LEU A 294 -16.31 -15.69 -6.38
N ASN A 295 -16.69 -14.72 -5.55
CA ASN A 295 -18.06 -14.20 -5.51
C ASN A 295 -18.48 -13.61 -6.86
N LEU A 296 -17.58 -12.94 -7.58
CA LEU A 296 -17.85 -12.44 -8.93
C LEU A 296 -18.12 -13.56 -9.93
N LEU A 297 -17.46 -14.72 -9.77
CA LEU A 297 -17.70 -15.89 -10.62
C LEU A 297 -19.05 -16.56 -10.35
N ASP A 298 -19.57 -16.43 -9.12
CA ASP A 298 -20.86 -17.04 -8.73
C ASP A 298 -22.08 -16.22 -9.18
N HIS A 299 -21.93 -14.89 -9.30
CA HIS A 299 -23.02 -13.96 -9.52
C HIS A 299 -23.00 -13.29 -10.91
N GLY A 300 -21.95 -13.49 -11.71
CA GLY A 300 -21.79 -13.02 -13.08
C GLY A 300 -22.19 -14.08 -14.08
#